data_5793d9f385d5778f1c940b61db751a01
#
_entry.id   5793d9f385d5778f1c940b61db751a01
#
_cell.length_a   1.000
_cell.length_b   1.000
_cell.length_c   1.000
_cell.angle_alpha   90.00
_cell.angle_beta   90.00
_cell.angle_gamma   90.00
#
_symmetry.space_group_name_H-M   'P 1'
#
loop_
_entity.id
_entity.type
_entity.pdbx_description
1 polymer ?
#
loop_
_entity_poly.entity_id
_entity_poly.type
_entity_poly.pdbx_seq_one_letter_code
_entity_poly.pdbx_strand_id
1 'polypeptide(L)'
;MSRILLADDDLVGLDLRKQVLESAGHEVAVAFSPAHTLRQLDRGWANLPIMDLRFLNAAGEPDSRESMALIRQVREQGYEAPVVVLSGWPEELYGQPEEKMVSRVMVKPVASRELLETIAEFA
;
A
#
# COMPACT_ATOMS: atom_id res chain seq x y z
N MET A 1 6.32 15.83 -6.66
CA MET A 1 6.44 15.25 -5.29
C MET A 1 5.09 14.70 -4.86
N SER A 2 5.08 13.50 -4.29
CA SER A 2 3.86 12.87 -3.78
C SER A 2 3.91 12.74 -2.26
N ARG A 3 2.73 12.67 -1.65
CA ARG A 3 2.57 12.32 -0.24
C ARG A 3 2.15 10.86 -0.19
N ILE A 4 3.08 10.00 0.19
CA ILE A 4 2.96 8.55 0.09
C ILE A 4 2.72 7.96 1.47
N LEU A 5 1.74 7.06 1.56
CA LEU A 5 1.54 6.24 2.74
C LEU A 5 2.02 4.83 2.43
N LEU A 6 3.09 4.39 3.10
CA LEU A 6 3.57 3.01 3.01
C LEU A 6 2.96 2.18 4.13
N ALA A 7 2.26 1.12 3.78
CA ALA A 7 1.62 0.23 4.75
C ALA A 7 2.17 -1.19 4.61
N ASP A 8 2.85 -1.67 5.66
CA ASP A 8 3.46 -2.99 5.69
C ASP A 8 3.79 -3.33 7.14
N ASP A 9 3.84 -4.60 7.49
CA ASP A 9 4.29 -5.05 8.81
C ASP A 9 5.76 -5.50 8.81
N ASP A 10 6.42 -5.55 7.65
CA ASP A 10 7.86 -5.75 7.54
C ASP A 10 8.59 -4.43 7.77
N LEU A 11 8.98 -4.18 9.02
CA LEU A 11 9.54 -2.90 9.42
C LEU A 11 10.87 -2.57 8.72
N VAL A 12 11.69 -3.57 8.43
CA VAL A 12 12.97 -3.37 7.75
C VAL A 12 12.74 -2.96 6.29
N GLY A 13 11.90 -3.69 5.57
CA GLY A 13 11.56 -3.36 4.20
C GLY A 13 10.85 -2.02 4.08
N LEU A 14 9.97 -1.71 5.05
CA LEU A 14 9.25 -0.45 5.10
C LEU A 14 10.23 0.73 5.25
N ASP A 15 11.20 0.61 6.16
CA ASP A 15 12.20 1.66 6.38
C ASP A 15 13.08 1.88 5.15
N LEU A 16 13.52 0.82 4.51
CA LEU A 16 14.31 0.91 3.29
C LEU A 16 13.54 1.60 2.16
N ARG A 17 12.29 1.24 1.94
CA ARG A 17 11.47 1.89 0.92
C ARG A 17 11.22 3.35 1.24
N LYS A 18 10.98 3.65 2.51
CA LYS A 18 10.81 5.04 2.96
C LYS A 18 12.03 5.88 2.62
N GLN A 19 13.24 5.37 2.92
CA GLN A 19 14.49 6.07 2.61
C GLN A 19 14.64 6.33 1.11
N VAL A 20 14.36 5.34 0.28
CA VAL A 20 14.43 5.48 -1.18
C VAL A 20 13.49 6.57 -1.68
N LEU A 21 12.25 6.56 -1.20
CA LEU A 21 11.23 7.51 -1.64
C LEU A 21 11.52 8.92 -1.15
N GLU A 22 11.97 9.08 0.08
CA GLU A 22 12.35 10.39 0.60
C GLU A 22 13.56 10.96 -0.13
N SER A 23 14.52 10.12 -0.48
CA SER A 23 15.69 10.53 -1.26
C SER A 23 15.30 11.03 -2.66
N ALA A 24 14.18 10.56 -3.19
CA ALA A 24 13.64 11.01 -4.48
C ALA A 24 12.74 12.24 -4.36
N GLY A 25 12.60 12.82 -3.17
CA GLY A 25 11.85 14.05 -2.96
C GLY A 25 10.40 13.88 -2.56
N HIS A 26 9.95 12.65 -2.25
CA HIS A 26 8.60 12.41 -1.78
C HIS A 26 8.49 12.54 -0.26
N GLU A 27 7.31 12.89 0.21
CA GLU A 27 6.99 12.85 1.63
C GLU A 27 6.35 11.50 1.94
N VAL A 28 6.78 10.84 3.02
CA VAL A 28 6.36 9.47 3.33
C VAL A 28 5.90 9.37 4.77
N ALA A 29 4.71 8.79 4.96
CA ALA A 29 4.22 8.33 6.25
C ALA A 29 4.14 6.80 6.21
N VAL A 30 4.12 6.17 7.36
CA VAL A 30 4.09 4.70 7.45
C VAL A 30 2.90 4.24 8.29
N ALA A 31 2.41 3.03 7.99
CA ALA A 31 1.39 2.35 8.77
C ALA A 31 1.76 0.87 8.86
N PHE A 32 1.48 0.26 10.01
CA PHE A 32 1.96 -1.09 10.32
C PHE A 32 0.84 -2.14 10.35
N SER A 33 -0.41 -1.72 10.12
CA SER A 33 -1.58 -2.60 10.13
C SER A 33 -2.67 -2.03 9.22
N PRO A 34 -3.66 -2.83 8.83
CA PRO A 34 -4.79 -2.31 8.05
C PRO A 34 -5.57 -1.21 8.79
N ALA A 35 -5.80 -1.37 10.09
CA ALA A 35 -6.51 -0.36 10.88
C ALA A 35 -5.73 0.96 10.95
N HIS A 36 -4.41 0.90 11.11
CA HIS A 36 -3.55 2.08 11.12
C HIS A 36 -3.56 2.75 9.74
N THR A 37 -3.52 1.94 8.68
CA THR A 37 -3.62 2.42 7.29
C THR A 37 -4.90 3.21 7.07
N LEU A 38 -6.04 2.66 7.50
CA LEU A 38 -7.32 3.34 7.36
C LEU A 38 -7.33 4.68 8.10
N ARG A 39 -6.84 4.70 9.33
CA ARG A 39 -6.77 5.96 10.10
C ARG A 39 -5.93 7.01 9.41
N GLN A 40 -4.81 6.62 8.81
CA GLN A 40 -3.95 7.54 8.08
C GLN A 40 -4.63 8.05 6.80
N LEU A 41 -5.35 7.20 6.08
CA LEU A 41 -6.08 7.60 4.89
C LEU A 41 -7.22 8.56 5.23
N ASP A 42 -7.91 8.34 6.35
CA ASP A 42 -8.99 9.22 6.80
C ASP A 42 -8.52 10.64 7.10
N ARG A 43 -7.24 10.84 7.38
CA ARG A 43 -6.66 12.17 7.58
C ARG A 43 -6.55 12.98 6.29
N GLY A 44 -6.66 12.33 5.13
CA GLY A 44 -6.61 12.99 3.82
C GLY A 44 -5.26 13.53 3.40
N TRP A 45 -4.19 13.24 4.14
CA TRP A 45 -2.85 13.72 3.82
C TRP A 45 -2.25 12.99 2.61
N ALA A 46 -2.38 11.67 2.56
CA ALA A 46 -1.75 10.86 1.54
C ALA A 46 -2.52 10.93 0.22
N ASN A 47 -1.81 11.14 -0.87
CA ASN A 47 -2.40 11.06 -2.21
C ASN A 47 -2.02 9.78 -2.96
N LEU A 48 -1.14 8.95 -2.39
CA LEU A 48 -0.76 7.67 -2.98
C LEU A 48 -0.44 6.65 -1.88
N PRO A 49 -1.40 5.83 -1.46
CA PRO A 49 -1.12 4.69 -0.61
C PRO A 49 -0.47 3.55 -1.40
N ILE A 50 0.57 2.98 -0.81
CA ILE A 50 1.23 1.76 -1.29
C ILE A 50 1.17 0.77 -0.13
N MET A 51 0.42 -0.30 -0.29
CA MET A 51 0.13 -1.19 0.81
C MET A 51 0.42 -2.65 0.48
N ASP A 52 0.90 -3.38 1.49
CA ASP A 52 1.00 -4.82 1.42
C ASP A 52 -0.40 -5.43 1.48
N LEU A 53 -0.53 -6.61 0.90
CA LEU A 53 -1.78 -7.36 0.95
C LEU A 53 -1.88 -8.22 2.20
N ARG A 54 -0.78 -8.81 2.64
CA ARG A 54 -0.75 -9.67 3.83
C ARG A 54 -0.19 -8.93 5.03
N PHE A 55 -0.98 -8.88 6.10
CA PHE A 55 -0.54 -8.43 7.41
C PHE A 55 -0.71 -9.56 8.41
N LEU A 56 0.07 -9.55 9.49
CA LEU A 56 -0.11 -10.53 10.56
C LEU A 56 -1.47 -10.28 11.23
N ASN A 57 -2.27 -11.34 11.35
CA ASN A 57 -3.56 -11.27 12.03
C ASN A 57 -3.39 -11.46 13.56
N ALA A 58 -4.49 -11.54 14.29
CA ALA A 58 -4.46 -11.70 15.75
C ALA A 58 -3.79 -13.01 16.20
N ALA A 59 -3.76 -14.02 15.33
CA ALA A 59 -3.07 -15.29 15.58
C ALA A 59 -1.58 -15.25 15.20
N GLY A 60 -1.09 -14.12 14.68
CA GLY A 60 0.29 -13.98 14.23
C GLY A 60 0.57 -14.61 12.86
N GLU A 61 -0.45 -14.87 12.09
CA GLU A 61 -0.32 -15.49 10.76
C GLU A 61 -0.55 -14.47 9.66
N PRO A 62 0.21 -14.54 8.53
CA PRO A 62 -0.02 -13.66 7.38
C PRO A 62 -1.42 -13.88 6.81
N ASP A 63 -2.16 -12.79 6.60
CA ASP A 63 -3.56 -12.85 6.20
C ASP A 63 -3.91 -11.61 5.37
N SER A 64 -4.59 -11.81 4.25
CA SER A 64 -4.98 -10.74 3.34
C SER A 64 -6.40 -10.22 3.57
N ARG A 65 -7.20 -10.85 4.43
CA ARG A 65 -8.63 -10.52 4.58
C ARG A 65 -8.88 -9.10 5.02
N GLU A 66 -8.10 -8.60 5.98
CA GLU A 66 -8.28 -7.23 6.48
C GLU A 66 -7.87 -6.19 5.44
N SER A 67 -6.81 -6.46 4.67
CA SER A 67 -6.39 -5.57 3.57
C SER A 67 -7.41 -5.53 2.46
N MET A 68 -8.01 -6.67 2.11
CA MET A 68 -9.09 -6.73 1.13
C MET A 68 -10.29 -5.93 1.60
N ALA A 69 -10.67 -6.08 2.87
CA ALA A 69 -11.77 -5.31 3.45
C ALA A 69 -11.46 -3.82 3.45
N LEU A 70 -10.22 -3.44 3.75
CA LEU A 70 -9.77 -2.05 3.72
C LEU A 70 -9.91 -1.44 2.33
N ILE A 71 -9.48 -2.16 1.29
CA ILE A 71 -9.59 -1.71 -0.10
C ILE A 71 -11.06 -1.42 -0.44
N ARG A 72 -11.96 -2.34 -0.12
CA ARG A 72 -13.39 -2.14 -0.35
C ARG A 72 -13.91 -0.94 0.42
N GLN A 73 -13.54 -0.82 1.68
CA GLN A 73 -14.04 0.24 2.55
C GLN A 73 -13.64 1.63 2.06
N VAL A 74 -12.37 1.82 1.66
CA VAL A 74 -11.94 3.15 1.19
C VAL A 74 -12.63 3.54 -0.10
N ARG A 75 -12.90 2.58 -0.98
CA ARG A 75 -13.65 2.86 -2.21
C ARG A 75 -15.11 3.19 -1.92
N GLU A 76 -15.75 2.48 -1.01
CA GLU A 76 -17.12 2.75 -0.58
C GLU A 76 -17.26 4.13 0.06
N GLN A 77 -16.23 4.61 0.74
CA GLN A 77 -16.20 5.94 1.35
C GLN A 77 -15.95 7.05 0.33
N GLY A 78 -15.76 6.71 -0.95
CA GLY A 78 -15.55 7.70 -2.01
C GLY A 78 -14.10 8.09 -2.24
N TYR A 79 -13.13 7.36 -1.69
CA TYR A 79 -11.72 7.61 -1.95
C TYR A 79 -11.39 7.20 -3.40
N GLU A 80 -11.09 8.19 -4.24
CA GLU A 80 -10.87 7.96 -5.67
C GLU A 80 -9.40 8.00 -6.08
N ALA A 81 -8.50 8.35 -5.17
CA ALA A 81 -7.08 8.41 -5.47
C ALA A 81 -6.51 7.02 -5.79
N PRO A 82 -5.39 6.95 -6.52
CA PRO A 82 -4.75 5.67 -6.81
C PRO A 82 -4.37 4.90 -5.55
N VAL A 83 -4.53 3.58 -5.60
CA VAL A 83 -4.06 2.66 -4.56
C VAL A 83 -3.14 1.65 -5.23
N VAL A 84 -1.93 1.52 -4.72
CA VAL A 84 -0.94 0.55 -5.22
C VAL A 84 -0.78 -0.56 -4.17
N VAL A 85 -0.85 -1.80 -4.63
CA VAL A 85 -0.59 -2.98 -3.80
C VAL A 85 0.80 -3.50 -4.12
N LEU A 86 1.59 -3.77 -3.08
CA LEU A 86 2.93 -4.34 -3.19
C LEU A 86 2.96 -5.63 -2.38
N SER A 87 2.96 -6.79 -3.05
CA SER A 87 2.77 -8.08 -2.39
C SER A 87 3.67 -9.17 -2.93
N GLY A 88 4.07 -10.09 -2.04
CA GLY A 88 4.73 -11.34 -2.44
C GLY A 88 3.75 -12.41 -2.91
N TRP A 89 2.43 -12.19 -2.71
CA TRP A 89 1.37 -13.14 -3.09
C TRP A 89 0.27 -12.42 -3.87
N PRO A 90 0.59 -11.87 -5.05
CA PRO A 90 -0.39 -11.10 -5.82
C PRO A 90 -1.57 -11.95 -6.31
N GLU A 91 -1.39 -13.26 -6.43
CA GLU A 91 -2.43 -14.19 -6.87
C GLU A 91 -3.63 -14.19 -5.93
N GLU A 92 -3.48 -13.77 -4.68
CA GLU A 92 -4.61 -13.65 -3.76
C GLU A 92 -5.59 -12.57 -4.17
N LEU A 93 -5.12 -11.60 -4.92
CA LEU A 93 -5.93 -10.49 -5.41
C LEU A 93 -6.57 -10.82 -6.77
N TYR A 94 -5.88 -11.59 -7.60
CA TYR A 94 -6.33 -11.87 -8.95
C TYR A 94 -7.65 -12.64 -8.94
N GLY A 95 -8.61 -12.17 -9.75
CA GLY A 95 -9.93 -12.77 -9.83
C GLY A 95 -10.88 -12.34 -8.72
N GLN A 96 -10.42 -11.57 -7.74
CA GLN A 96 -11.28 -11.03 -6.70
C GLN A 96 -11.84 -9.68 -7.12
N PRO A 97 -12.99 -9.24 -6.58
CA PRO A 97 -13.53 -7.93 -6.89
C PRO A 97 -12.56 -6.80 -6.60
N GLU A 98 -11.71 -6.94 -5.58
CA GLU A 98 -10.74 -5.94 -5.15
C GLU A 98 -9.64 -5.70 -6.16
N GLU A 99 -9.39 -6.62 -7.07
CA GLU A 99 -8.41 -6.43 -8.14
C GLU A 99 -8.70 -5.19 -8.97
N LYS A 100 -9.99 -4.95 -9.24
CA LYS A 100 -10.42 -3.79 -10.03
C LYS A 100 -10.47 -2.50 -9.22
N MET A 101 -10.33 -2.59 -7.91
CA MET A 101 -10.38 -1.45 -7.00
C MET A 101 -9.01 -0.82 -6.76
N VAL A 102 -7.93 -1.52 -7.14
CA VAL A 102 -6.56 -1.01 -7.03
C VAL A 102 -6.04 -0.57 -8.38
N SER A 103 -5.13 0.39 -8.37
CA SER A 103 -4.61 1.00 -9.60
C SER A 103 -3.42 0.22 -10.18
N ARG A 104 -2.66 -0.43 -9.33
CA ARG A 104 -1.49 -1.21 -9.74
C ARG A 104 -1.18 -2.28 -8.68
N VAL A 105 -0.74 -3.44 -9.15
CA VAL A 105 -0.19 -4.50 -8.28
C VAL A 105 1.26 -4.69 -8.66
N MET A 106 2.16 -4.58 -7.67
CA MET A 106 3.58 -4.84 -7.83
C MET A 106 3.95 -6.07 -7.02
N VAL A 107 4.87 -6.86 -7.55
CA VAL A 107 5.28 -8.13 -6.94
C VAL A 107 6.60 -7.95 -6.19
N LYS A 108 6.64 -8.37 -4.92
CA LYS A 108 7.88 -8.36 -4.14
C LYS A 108 8.80 -9.52 -4.55
N PRO A 109 10.11 -9.33 -4.55
CA PRO A 109 10.82 -8.09 -4.26
C PRO A 109 10.73 -7.11 -5.43
N VAL A 110 10.57 -5.83 -5.14
CA VAL A 110 10.50 -4.78 -6.16
C VAL A 110 11.79 -3.96 -6.15
N ALA A 111 12.35 -3.70 -7.32
CA ALA A 111 13.53 -2.85 -7.43
C ALA A 111 13.14 -1.39 -7.16
N SER A 112 14.04 -0.64 -6.53
CA SER A 112 13.82 0.78 -6.24
C SER A 112 13.45 1.57 -7.49
N ARG A 113 14.11 1.29 -8.62
CA ARG A 113 13.81 1.94 -9.88
C ARG A 113 12.37 1.70 -10.33
N GLU A 114 11.90 0.46 -10.27
CA GLU A 114 10.53 0.10 -10.64
C GLU A 114 9.52 0.81 -9.75
N LEU A 115 9.80 0.86 -8.44
CA LEU A 115 8.95 1.55 -7.50
C LEU A 115 8.84 3.04 -7.81
N LEU A 116 9.97 3.69 -8.08
CA LEU A 116 10.00 5.12 -8.40
C LEU A 116 9.29 5.42 -9.74
N GLU A 117 9.46 4.56 -10.74
CA GLU A 117 8.78 4.71 -12.03
C GLU A 117 7.26 4.58 -11.87
N THR A 118 6.81 3.63 -11.06
CA THR A 118 5.37 3.44 -10.78
C THR A 118 4.79 4.66 -10.08
N ILE A 119 5.48 5.20 -9.09
CA ILE A 119 5.04 6.40 -8.39
C ILE A 119 4.92 7.58 -9.35
N ALA A 120 5.86 7.73 -10.26
CA ALA A 120 5.84 8.82 -11.25
C ALA A 120 4.61 8.75 -12.16
N GLU A 121 4.10 7.55 -12.45
CA GLU A 121 2.87 7.40 -13.24
C GLU A 121 1.64 7.94 -12.53
N PHE A 122 1.61 7.89 -11.19
CA PHE A 122 0.45 8.27 -10.38
C PHE A 122 0.61 9.61 -9.67
N ALA A 123 1.75 10.24 -9.82
CA ALA A 123 2.05 11.51 -9.14
C ALA A 123 1.47 12.74 -9.87
#